data_89e53832167efeaa64bdcc374cda511d
#
_entry.id   89e53832167efeaa64bdcc374cda511d
#
_cell.length_a   1.000
_cell.length_b   1.000
_cell.length_c   1.000
_cell.angle_alpha   90.00
_cell.angle_beta   90.00
_cell.angle_gamma   90.00
#
_symmetry.space_group_name_H-M   'P 1'
#
loop_
_entity.id
_entity.type
_entity.pdbx_description
1 polymer ?
#
loop_
_entity_poly.entity_id
_entity_poly.type
_entity_poly.pdbx_seq_one_letter_code
_entity_poly.pdbx_strand_id
1 'polypeptide(L)'
;MRLITIDDYNPKTMQLARPVFDKHKRVLLAAGRTIHPTYLEKLKQMDIHYLFIEDAVSFGITMDEVLDMPTWLDAISILQNAFLSIEKKVEFPIREIQKLAIKIVEETVKRKAIVLVPTSYLAEELRLYAHSVNVALLTIQLAKIKNFSPVQLRDLAVGALLHDIGKMLTKDVEKHPSAGFEFLRKLREVSLLSAHVCYQHHETFDGSGFPRGLKEEQVHEFAQICAIANGYENALSQKKMAPHEAIEWIMTKNGSEYSLELVQLFVQGVPMYTPGS
;
A
#
# COMPACT_ATOMS: atom_id res chain seq x y z
N MET A 1 21.01 -4.77 4.91
CA MET A 1 19.87 -4.97 5.84
C MET A 1 18.90 -5.99 5.32
N ARG A 2 18.13 -6.64 6.20
CA ARG A 2 17.03 -7.56 5.85
C ARG A 2 15.84 -7.38 6.79
N LEU A 3 14.67 -7.85 6.35
CA LEU A 3 13.45 -7.86 7.15
C LEU A 3 13.35 -9.19 7.90
N ILE A 4 13.04 -9.13 9.19
CA ILE A 4 12.81 -10.32 10.02
C ILE A 4 11.53 -10.15 10.84
N THR A 5 10.97 -11.25 11.33
CA THR A 5 9.95 -11.16 12.37
C THR A 5 10.58 -10.71 13.69
N ILE A 6 9.80 -10.07 14.54
CA ILE A 6 10.29 -9.63 15.87
C ILE A 6 10.69 -10.81 16.75
N ASP A 7 10.11 -12.01 16.51
CA ASP A 7 10.39 -13.22 17.26
C ASP A 7 11.76 -13.83 16.92
N ASP A 8 12.28 -13.57 15.70
CA ASP A 8 13.58 -14.02 15.24
C ASP A 8 14.73 -13.08 15.64
N TYR A 9 14.43 -11.98 16.33
CA TYR A 9 15.44 -11.00 16.71
C TYR A 9 16.41 -11.51 17.77
N ASN A 10 17.70 -11.45 17.46
CA ASN A 10 18.78 -11.82 18.38
C ASN A 10 19.64 -10.61 18.75
N PRO A 11 19.59 -10.09 20.00
CA PRO A 11 20.31 -8.89 20.40
C PRO A 11 21.84 -9.03 20.41
N LYS A 12 22.37 -10.27 20.33
CA LYS A 12 23.83 -10.50 20.30
C LYS A 12 24.43 -10.38 18.91
N THR A 13 23.63 -10.57 17.85
CA THR A 13 24.11 -10.66 16.46
C THR A 13 23.44 -9.67 15.52
N MET A 14 22.38 -9.01 15.98
CA MET A 14 21.54 -8.14 15.15
C MET A 14 21.44 -6.73 15.73
N GLN A 15 21.43 -5.74 14.88
CA GLN A 15 21.12 -4.34 15.21
C GLN A 15 20.02 -3.82 14.28
N LEU A 16 19.31 -2.79 14.70
CA LEU A 16 18.32 -2.14 13.85
C LEU A 16 19.01 -1.50 12.65
N ALA A 17 18.59 -1.85 11.43
CA ALA A 17 19.00 -1.16 10.21
C ALA A 17 18.20 0.13 9.98
N ARG A 18 16.96 0.18 10.52
CA ARG A 18 16.04 1.33 10.42
C ARG A 18 15.46 1.69 11.76
N PRO A 19 15.09 2.98 11.96
CA PRO A 19 14.43 3.42 13.18
C PRO A 19 13.02 2.84 13.25
N VAL A 20 12.56 2.50 14.45
CA VAL A 20 11.17 2.12 14.72
C VAL A 20 10.40 3.36 15.17
N PHE A 21 9.17 3.53 14.70
CA PHE A 21 8.34 4.71 14.93
C PHE A 21 7.10 4.39 15.76
N ASP A 22 6.63 5.37 16.54
CA ASP A 22 5.33 5.32 17.21
C ASP A 22 4.19 5.76 16.26
N LYS A 23 2.95 5.70 16.75
CA LYS A 23 1.76 6.16 16.02
C LYS A 23 1.77 7.66 15.64
N HIS A 24 2.63 8.43 16.27
CA HIS A 24 2.85 9.86 15.97
C HIS A 24 4.07 10.06 15.05
N LYS A 25 4.63 8.99 14.51
CA LYS A 25 5.82 8.98 13.64
C LYS A 25 7.11 9.50 14.33
N ARG A 26 7.15 9.47 15.65
CA ARG A 26 8.36 9.79 16.42
C ARG A 26 9.23 8.55 16.54
N VAL A 27 10.54 8.73 16.45
CA VAL A 27 11.50 7.64 16.61
C VAL A 27 11.43 7.07 18.03
N LEU A 28 11.01 5.83 18.17
CA LEU A 28 11.06 5.06 19.43
C LEU A 28 12.42 4.43 19.63
N LEU A 29 12.98 3.84 18.59
CA LEU A 29 14.29 3.20 18.59
C LEU A 29 15.04 3.64 17.35
N ALA A 30 16.26 4.12 17.52
CA ALA A 30 17.11 4.59 16.44
C ALA A 30 17.79 3.41 15.70
N ALA A 31 18.08 3.61 14.41
CA ALA A 31 18.94 2.69 13.66
C ALA A 31 20.34 2.56 14.30
N GLY A 32 21.02 1.45 14.05
CA GLY A 32 22.33 1.13 14.61
C GLY A 32 22.30 0.72 16.10
N ARG A 33 21.11 0.52 16.67
CA ARG A 33 20.98 0.10 18.07
C ARG A 33 20.50 -1.36 18.18
N THR A 34 20.97 -2.04 19.23
CA THR A 34 20.41 -3.31 19.66
C THR A 34 19.16 -3.08 20.52
N ILE A 35 18.19 -3.97 20.43
CA ILE A 35 16.93 -3.87 21.18
C ILE A 35 17.02 -4.73 22.43
N HIS A 36 16.78 -4.13 23.58
CA HIS A 36 16.68 -4.89 24.83
C HIS A 36 15.37 -5.70 24.85
N PRO A 37 15.34 -6.94 25.40
CA PRO A 37 14.16 -7.79 25.41
C PRO A 37 12.87 -7.13 25.90
N THR A 38 12.95 -6.29 26.93
CA THR A 38 11.79 -5.53 27.46
C THR A 38 11.16 -4.60 26.41
N TYR A 39 11.93 -4.09 25.46
CA TYR A 39 11.38 -3.25 24.37
C TYR A 39 10.78 -4.10 23.27
N LEU A 40 11.25 -5.33 23.02
CA LEU A 40 10.63 -6.22 22.07
C LEU A 40 9.17 -6.52 22.46
N GLU A 41 8.91 -6.79 23.74
CA GLU A 41 7.54 -7.02 24.23
C GLU A 41 6.66 -5.76 24.08
N LYS A 42 7.21 -4.57 24.29
CA LYS A 42 6.48 -3.32 24.05
C LYS A 42 6.15 -3.11 22.58
N LEU A 43 7.06 -3.43 21.67
CA LEU A 43 6.82 -3.36 20.23
C LEU A 43 5.72 -4.34 19.80
N LYS A 44 5.70 -5.56 20.33
CA LYS A 44 4.62 -6.52 20.10
C LYS A 44 3.26 -6.00 20.57
N GLN A 45 3.23 -5.35 21.75
CA GLN A 45 2.00 -4.70 22.26
C GLN A 45 1.51 -3.53 21.38
N MET A 46 2.41 -2.92 20.61
CA MET A 46 2.07 -1.91 19.60
C MET A 46 1.75 -2.53 18.23
N ASP A 47 1.61 -3.85 18.19
CA ASP A 47 1.33 -4.65 16.99
C ASP A 47 2.41 -4.54 15.88
N ILE A 48 3.65 -4.19 16.26
CA ILE A 48 4.80 -4.19 15.36
C ILE A 48 5.35 -5.60 15.28
N HIS A 49 5.28 -6.21 14.09
CA HIS A 49 5.66 -7.61 13.89
C HIS A 49 6.98 -7.81 13.16
N TYR A 50 7.46 -6.79 12.44
CA TYR A 50 8.66 -6.89 11.62
C TYR A 50 9.67 -5.81 11.97
N LEU A 51 10.95 -6.14 11.81
CA LEU A 51 12.08 -5.25 12.03
C LEU A 51 13.03 -5.30 10.84
N PHE A 52 13.53 -4.15 10.42
CA PHE A 52 14.69 -4.09 9.53
C PHE A 52 15.95 -4.19 10.36
N ILE A 53 16.72 -5.25 10.14
CA ILE A 53 17.96 -5.49 10.87
C ILE A 53 19.18 -5.52 9.95
N GLU A 54 20.34 -5.34 10.54
CA GLU A 54 21.63 -5.62 9.95
C GLU A 54 22.38 -6.65 10.82
N ASP A 55 22.94 -7.64 10.16
CA ASP A 55 23.74 -8.71 10.74
C ASP A 55 24.84 -9.15 9.75
N ALA A 56 25.60 -10.16 10.09
CA ALA A 56 26.69 -10.67 9.24
C ALA A 56 26.18 -11.18 7.87
N VAL A 57 24.93 -11.65 7.79
CA VAL A 57 24.32 -12.20 6.55
C VAL A 57 23.83 -11.06 5.64
N SER A 58 23.31 -10.00 6.22
CA SER A 58 22.68 -8.89 5.49
C SER A 58 23.62 -7.68 5.33
N PHE A 59 24.87 -7.77 5.78
CA PHE A 59 25.83 -6.69 5.65
C PHE A 59 26.06 -6.32 4.18
N GLY A 60 25.93 -5.02 3.87
CA GLY A 60 26.07 -4.51 2.51
C GLY A 60 24.85 -4.69 1.59
N ILE A 61 23.79 -5.39 2.03
CA ILE A 61 22.53 -5.43 1.26
C ILE A 61 21.81 -4.09 1.44
N THR A 62 21.53 -3.42 0.32
CA THR A 62 20.69 -2.21 0.27
C THR A 62 19.33 -2.55 -0.34
N MET A 63 18.25 -1.98 0.20
CA MET A 63 16.93 -2.07 -0.40
C MET A 63 16.67 -0.77 -1.17
N ASP A 64 16.47 -0.88 -2.47
CA ASP A 64 16.18 0.28 -3.34
C ASP A 64 14.67 0.52 -3.38
N GLU A 65 14.15 1.15 -2.34
CA GLU A 65 12.73 1.49 -2.23
C GLU A 65 12.32 2.59 -3.20
N VAL A 66 11.06 2.57 -3.60
CA VAL A 66 10.50 3.61 -4.48
C VAL A 66 10.49 4.97 -3.79
N LEU A 67 10.03 4.98 -2.54
CA LEU A 67 10.07 6.15 -1.67
C LEU A 67 11.05 5.88 -0.54
N ASP A 68 11.94 6.81 -0.26
CA ASP A 68 12.73 6.76 0.97
C ASP A 68 11.83 6.85 2.21
N MET A 69 12.32 6.39 3.35
CA MET A 69 11.52 6.32 4.57
C MET A 69 10.91 7.67 4.98
N PRO A 70 11.63 8.81 4.97
CA PRO A 70 11.03 10.11 5.25
C PRO A 70 9.87 10.44 4.30
N THR A 71 10.06 10.26 3.00
CA THR A 71 9.02 10.53 1.98
C THR A 71 7.80 9.62 2.16
N TRP A 72 8.00 8.34 2.48
CA TRP A 72 6.91 7.40 2.74
C TRP A 72 6.12 7.79 3.99
N LEU A 73 6.77 8.20 5.07
CA LEU A 73 6.11 8.68 6.29
C LEU A 73 5.36 10.01 6.06
N ASP A 74 5.89 10.90 5.22
CA ASP A 74 5.20 12.13 4.82
C ASP A 74 3.94 11.81 4.01
N ALA A 75 4.01 10.86 3.08
CA ALA A 75 2.85 10.39 2.32
C ALA A 75 1.75 9.83 3.24
N ILE A 76 2.13 9.01 4.22
CA ILE A 76 1.22 8.51 5.26
C ILE A 76 0.58 9.67 6.04
N SER A 77 1.36 10.71 6.38
CA SER A 77 0.86 11.88 7.11
C SER A 77 -0.17 12.67 6.30
N ILE A 78 0.09 12.87 5.01
CA ILE A 78 -0.84 13.55 4.10
C ILE A 78 -2.17 12.80 4.02
N LEU A 79 -2.11 11.47 3.82
CA LEU A 79 -3.32 10.65 3.78
C LEU A 79 -4.06 10.63 5.12
N GLN A 80 -3.35 10.47 6.23
CA GLN A 80 -3.95 10.52 7.57
C GLN A 80 -4.72 11.83 7.79
N ASN A 81 -4.11 12.97 7.44
CA ASN A 81 -4.76 14.28 7.58
C ASN A 81 -5.99 14.38 6.68
N ALA A 82 -5.91 13.89 5.43
CA ALA A 82 -7.03 13.89 4.50
C ALA A 82 -8.19 13.02 5.00
N PHE A 83 -7.93 11.80 5.45
CA PHE A 83 -8.95 10.90 5.97
C PHE A 83 -9.59 11.47 7.25
N LEU A 84 -8.80 11.94 8.20
CA LEU A 84 -9.30 12.55 9.44
C LEU A 84 -10.04 13.87 9.20
N SER A 85 -9.85 14.56 8.07
CA SER A 85 -10.61 15.77 7.75
C SER A 85 -12.11 15.50 7.61
N ILE A 86 -12.47 14.27 7.16
CA ILE A 86 -13.86 13.83 7.04
C ILE A 86 -14.51 13.72 8.42
N GLU A 87 -13.84 13.07 9.39
CA GLU A 87 -14.34 12.95 10.77
C GLU A 87 -14.48 14.31 11.44
N LYS A 88 -13.49 15.18 11.22
CA LYS A 88 -13.47 16.53 11.76
C LYS A 88 -14.42 17.51 11.06
N LYS A 89 -15.03 17.06 9.93
CA LYS A 89 -15.93 17.89 9.10
C LYS A 89 -15.27 19.22 8.64
N VAL A 90 -13.99 19.15 8.32
CA VAL A 90 -13.24 20.29 7.77
C VAL A 90 -13.03 20.08 6.25
N GLU A 91 -12.57 21.12 5.56
CA GLU A 91 -12.29 21.04 4.12
C GLU A 91 -11.32 19.91 3.79
N PHE A 92 -11.67 19.09 2.79
CA PHE A 92 -10.84 17.97 2.36
C PHE A 92 -9.62 18.48 1.57
N PRO A 93 -8.38 18.13 1.94
CA PRO A 93 -7.16 18.70 1.37
C PRO A 93 -6.80 18.04 0.03
N ILE A 94 -7.68 18.11 -0.95
CA ILE A 94 -7.52 17.42 -2.26
C ILE A 94 -6.24 17.83 -2.99
N ARG A 95 -5.82 19.08 -2.88
CA ARG A 95 -4.61 19.58 -3.53
C ARG A 95 -3.33 18.88 -3.01
N GLU A 96 -3.29 18.54 -1.72
CA GLU A 96 -2.16 17.82 -1.14
C GLU A 96 -2.14 16.36 -1.64
N ILE A 97 -3.31 15.74 -1.80
CA ILE A 97 -3.43 14.41 -2.41
C ILE A 97 -2.97 14.42 -3.88
N GLN A 98 -3.33 15.44 -4.65
CA GLN A 98 -2.88 15.56 -6.04
C GLN A 98 -1.37 15.75 -6.15
N LYS A 99 -0.75 16.55 -5.28
CA LYS A 99 0.71 16.70 -5.21
C LYS A 99 1.39 15.37 -4.86
N LEU A 100 0.83 14.65 -3.87
CA LEU A 100 1.33 13.34 -3.50
C LEU A 100 1.22 12.34 -4.66
N ALA A 101 0.09 12.31 -5.37
CA ALA A 101 -0.11 11.48 -6.54
C ALA A 101 0.93 11.73 -7.63
N ILE A 102 1.22 13.01 -7.93
CA ILE A 102 2.27 13.39 -8.89
C ILE A 102 3.63 12.86 -8.41
N LYS A 103 3.99 13.06 -7.15
CA LYS A 103 5.25 12.57 -6.58
C LYS A 103 5.38 11.05 -6.68
N ILE A 104 4.31 10.30 -6.36
CA ILE A 104 4.27 8.83 -6.49
C ILE A 104 4.50 8.42 -7.94
N VAL A 105 3.83 9.06 -8.90
CA VAL A 105 4.02 8.77 -10.33
C VAL A 105 5.46 9.02 -10.74
N GLU A 106 6.02 10.20 -10.42
CA GLU A 106 7.38 10.57 -10.79
C GLU A 106 8.44 9.61 -10.23
N GLU A 107 8.31 9.21 -8.97
CA GLU A 107 9.27 8.29 -8.34
C GLU A 107 9.11 6.85 -8.88
N THR A 108 7.87 6.38 -9.07
CA THR A 108 7.61 5.02 -9.58
C THR A 108 8.07 4.86 -11.04
N VAL A 109 7.85 5.88 -11.88
CA VAL A 109 8.23 5.80 -13.30
C VAL A 109 9.75 5.68 -13.48
N LYS A 110 10.56 6.25 -12.61
CA LYS A 110 12.03 6.17 -12.62
C LYS A 110 12.57 4.78 -12.27
N ARG A 111 11.80 3.94 -11.58
CA ARG A 111 12.25 2.64 -11.04
C ARG A 111 11.91 1.48 -11.99
N LYS A 112 12.76 0.47 -12.05
CA LYS A 112 12.48 -0.75 -12.83
C LYS A 112 11.55 -1.71 -12.08
N ALA A 113 11.71 -1.82 -10.78
CA ALA A 113 10.93 -2.67 -9.90
C ALA A 113 10.56 -1.93 -8.62
N ILE A 114 9.54 -2.42 -7.93
CA ILE A 114 9.07 -1.88 -6.66
C ILE A 114 9.46 -2.81 -5.50
N VAL A 115 10.07 -2.24 -4.48
CA VAL A 115 10.21 -2.84 -3.15
C VAL A 115 9.35 -2.03 -2.19
N LEU A 116 8.37 -2.69 -1.57
CA LEU A 116 7.48 -2.05 -0.61
C LEU A 116 8.02 -2.16 0.82
N VAL A 117 7.74 -1.13 1.62
CA VAL A 117 7.86 -1.23 3.08
C VAL A 117 6.59 -1.91 3.61
N PRO A 118 6.69 -3.06 4.31
CA PRO A 118 5.52 -3.72 4.87
C PRO A 118 4.79 -2.82 5.87
N THR A 119 3.46 -2.74 5.76
CA THR A 119 2.66 -1.90 6.69
C THR A 119 2.71 -2.40 8.13
N SER A 120 2.94 -3.70 8.32
CA SER A 120 3.15 -4.34 9.63
C SER A 120 4.45 -3.91 10.36
N TYR A 121 5.32 -3.14 9.69
CA TYR A 121 6.43 -2.42 10.30
C TYR A 121 5.98 -1.21 11.13
N LEU A 122 4.75 -0.72 10.91
CA LEU A 122 4.17 0.44 11.59
C LEU A 122 3.16 0.02 12.66
N ALA A 123 2.93 0.93 13.62
CA ALA A 123 1.82 0.83 14.55
C ALA A 123 0.47 0.73 13.81
N GLU A 124 -0.49 -0.01 14.38
CA GLU A 124 -1.76 -0.35 13.76
C GLU A 124 -2.52 0.88 13.22
N GLU A 125 -2.52 1.96 13.97
CA GLU A 125 -3.25 3.21 13.63
C GLU A 125 -2.76 3.89 12.33
N LEU A 126 -1.56 3.54 11.85
CA LEU A 126 -0.99 4.09 10.61
C LEU A 126 -1.18 3.19 9.40
N ARG A 127 -1.58 1.93 9.59
CA ARG A 127 -1.58 0.90 8.54
C ARG A 127 -2.54 1.19 7.40
N LEU A 128 -3.74 1.72 7.69
CA LEU A 128 -4.70 2.10 6.66
C LEU A 128 -4.09 3.07 5.65
N TYR A 129 -3.37 4.06 6.13
CA TYR A 129 -2.77 5.09 5.28
C TYR A 129 -1.53 4.57 4.56
N ALA A 130 -0.70 3.78 5.24
CA ALA A 130 0.45 3.11 4.65
C ALA A 130 0.04 2.12 3.55
N HIS A 131 -1.03 1.35 3.79
CA HIS A 131 -1.67 0.48 2.81
C HIS A 131 -2.05 1.26 1.54
N SER A 132 -2.76 2.37 1.69
CA SER A 132 -3.17 3.17 0.53
C SER A 132 -1.98 3.74 -0.25
N VAL A 133 -0.87 4.10 0.42
CA VAL A 133 0.38 4.51 -0.27
C VAL A 133 0.97 3.32 -1.04
N ASN A 134 1.10 2.16 -0.41
CA ASN A 134 1.66 0.96 -1.02
C ASN A 134 0.82 0.49 -2.22
N VAL A 135 -0.50 0.49 -2.09
CA VAL A 135 -1.43 0.17 -3.20
C VAL A 135 -1.24 1.15 -4.35
N ALA A 136 -1.10 2.45 -4.08
CA ALA A 136 -0.87 3.43 -5.13
C ALA A 136 0.47 3.19 -5.86
N LEU A 137 1.55 2.89 -5.15
CA LEU A 137 2.85 2.55 -5.75
C LEU A 137 2.75 1.34 -6.69
N LEU A 138 2.14 0.25 -6.23
CA LEU A 138 1.91 -0.96 -7.05
C LEU A 138 1.04 -0.67 -8.27
N THR A 139 -0.07 0.04 -8.07
CA THR A 139 -1.00 0.41 -9.13
C THR A 139 -0.30 1.20 -10.24
N ILE A 140 0.55 2.18 -9.88
CA ILE A 140 1.29 2.98 -10.86
C ILE A 140 2.38 2.16 -11.56
N GLN A 141 3.03 1.23 -10.86
CA GLN A 141 3.98 0.32 -11.51
C GLN A 141 3.32 -0.53 -12.60
N LEU A 142 2.14 -1.08 -12.35
CA LEU A 142 1.40 -1.87 -13.33
C LEU A 142 0.91 -1.00 -14.51
N ALA A 143 0.36 0.17 -14.22
CA ALA A 143 -0.13 1.11 -15.23
C ALA A 143 1.00 1.63 -16.13
N LYS A 144 2.21 1.80 -15.61
CA LYS A 144 3.41 2.15 -16.37
C LYS A 144 3.75 1.06 -17.40
N ILE A 145 3.66 -0.22 -17.07
CA ILE A 145 3.91 -1.32 -17.99
C ILE A 145 2.87 -1.31 -19.13
N LYS A 146 1.64 -0.92 -18.84
CA LYS A 146 0.56 -0.73 -19.83
C LYS A 146 0.70 0.57 -20.64
N ASN A 147 1.76 1.36 -20.42
CA ASN A 147 2.03 2.62 -21.13
C ASN A 147 0.92 3.67 -20.98
N PHE A 148 0.31 3.79 -19.80
CA PHE A 148 -0.67 4.84 -19.54
C PHE A 148 -0.05 6.23 -19.68
N SER A 149 -0.82 7.17 -20.21
CA SER A 149 -0.40 8.56 -20.34
C SER A 149 -0.18 9.23 -18.96
N PRO A 150 0.61 10.30 -18.87
CA PRO A 150 0.84 11.00 -17.60
C PRO A 150 -0.45 11.45 -16.90
N VAL A 151 -1.48 11.83 -17.66
CA VAL A 151 -2.79 12.20 -17.11
C VAL A 151 -3.49 11.00 -16.49
N GLN A 152 -3.51 9.86 -17.19
CA GLN A 152 -4.09 8.63 -16.69
C GLN A 152 -3.36 8.12 -15.45
N LEU A 153 -2.02 8.16 -15.42
CA LEU A 153 -1.22 7.78 -14.25
C LEU A 153 -1.55 8.65 -13.04
N ARG A 154 -1.67 9.98 -13.23
CA ARG A 154 -2.05 10.89 -12.15
C ARG A 154 -3.45 10.60 -11.60
N ASP A 155 -4.44 10.45 -12.48
CA ASP A 155 -5.82 10.20 -12.08
C ASP A 155 -5.96 8.84 -11.38
N LEU A 156 -5.25 7.82 -11.88
CA LEU A 156 -5.20 6.50 -11.26
C LEU A 156 -4.50 6.54 -9.89
N ALA A 157 -3.41 7.31 -9.74
CA ALA A 157 -2.72 7.48 -8.46
C ALA A 157 -3.64 8.12 -7.41
N VAL A 158 -4.41 9.17 -7.79
CA VAL A 158 -5.41 9.79 -6.91
C VAL A 158 -6.46 8.75 -6.49
N GLY A 159 -6.98 7.99 -7.45
CA GLY A 159 -7.96 6.93 -7.17
C GLY A 159 -7.42 5.86 -6.22
N ALA A 160 -6.20 5.38 -6.46
CA ALA A 160 -5.56 4.36 -5.64
C ALA A 160 -5.23 4.87 -4.21
N LEU A 161 -4.78 6.13 -4.07
CA LEU A 161 -4.57 6.75 -2.74
C LEU A 161 -5.86 6.86 -1.94
N LEU A 162 -7.00 7.04 -2.60
CA LEU A 162 -8.29 7.29 -1.97
C LEU A 162 -9.27 6.11 -2.07
N HIS A 163 -8.83 4.92 -2.54
CA HIS A 163 -9.72 3.79 -2.77
C HIS A 163 -10.51 3.39 -1.52
N ASP A 164 -9.92 3.52 -0.36
CA ASP A 164 -10.46 3.15 0.95
C ASP A 164 -11.06 4.33 1.75
N ILE A 165 -11.17 5.53 1.15
CA ILE A 165 -11.66 6.74 1.86
C ILE A 165 -13.05 6.54 2.47
N GLY A 166 -13.87 5.68 1.87
CA GLY A 166 -15.21 5.37 2.36
C GLY A 166 -15.24 4.69 3.72
N LYS A 167 -14.14 4.09 4.19
CA LYS A 167 -14.01 3.53 5.54
C LYS A 167 -14.13 4.60 6.65
N MET A 168 -13.92 5.88 6.30
CA MET A 168 -14.16 7.02 7.21
C MET A 168 -15.64 7.44 7.25
N LEU A 169 -16.45 6.96 6.31
CA LEU A 169 -17.87 7.32 6.16
C LEU A 169 -18.82 6.23 6.66
N THR A 170 -18.37 4.97 6.63
CA THR A 170 -19.14 3.81 7.09
C THR A 170 -18.22 2.72 7.63
N LYS A 171 -18.71 1.95 8.59
CA LYS A 171 -18.05 0.75 9.10
C LYS A 171 -18.44 -0.52 8.34
N ASP A 172 -19.41 -0.42 7.46
CA ASP A 172 -19.88 -1.52 6.63
C ASP A 172 -18.89 -1.75 5.48
N VAL A 173 -18.28 -2.94 5.47
CA VAL A 173 -17.24 -3.31 4.49
C VAL A 173 -17.79 -3.28 3.06
N GLU A 174 -19.02 -3.70 2.83
CA GLU A 174 -19.62 -3.74 1.48
C GLU A 174 -20.07 -2.36 1.00
N LYS A 175 -20.33 -1.43 1.93
CA LYS A 175 -20.80 -0.08 1.60
C LYS A 175 -19.71 0.95 1.43
N HIS A 176 -18.48 0.70 1.94
CA HIS A 176 -17.45 1.74 1.85
C HIS A 176 -17.08 2.14 0.41
N PRO A 177 -17.09 1.25 -0.62
CA PRO A 177 -16.82 1.67 -1.99
C PRO A 177 -17.85 2.69 -2.50
N SER A 178 -19.13 2.42 -2.25
CA SER A 178 -20.23 3.32 -2.63
C SER A 178 -20.17 4.65 -1.86
N ALA A 179 -19.91 4.60 -0.55
CA ALA A 179 -19.79 5.80 0.27
C ALA A 179 -18.62 6.68 -0.15
N GLY A 180 -17.48 6.08 -0.43
CA GLY A 180 -16.30 6.78 -0.92
C GLY A 180 -16.53 7.40 -2.29
N PHE A 181 -17.13 6.68 -3.23
CA PHE A 181 -17.50 7.19 -4.54
C PHE A 181 -18.42 8.41 -4.43
N GLU A 182 -19.49 8.33 -3.62
CA GLU A 182 -20.43 9.43 -3.41
C GLU A 182 -19.78 10.66 -2.77
N PHE A 183 -18.74 10.47 -1.99
CA PHE A 183 -17.93 11.56 -1.45
C PHE A 183 -17.02 12.16 -2.53
N LEU A 184 -16.22 11.33 -3.22
CA LEU A 184 -15.21 11.79 -4.17
C LEU A 184 -15.80 12.48 -5.39
N ARG A 185 -16.94 11.99 -5.94
CA ARG A 185 -17.58 12.59 -7.12
C ARG A 185 -18.12 14.01 -6.89
N LYS A 186 -18.24 14.46 -5.64
CA LYS A 186 -18.65 15.83 -5.29
C LYS A 186 -17.48 16.80 -5.29
N LEU A 187 -16.25 16.30 -5.25
CA LEU A 187 -15.04 17.10 -5.30
C LEU A 187 -14.71 17.41 -6.77
N ARG A 188 -14.81 18.69 -7.16
CA ARG A 188 -14.61 19.12 -8.56
C ARG A 188 -13.21 18.80 -9.09
N GLU A 189 -12.23 18.74 -8.20
CA GLU A 189 -10.82 18.48 -8.51
C GLU A 189 -10.50 16.99 -8.66
N VAL A 190 -11.44 16.09 -8.38
CA VAL A 190 -11.27 14.62 -8.53
C VAL A 190 -11.90 14.22 -9.86
N SER A 191 -11.13 13.51 -10.69
CA SER A 191 -11.68 12.96 -11.92
C SER A 191 -12.69 11.85 -11.60
N LEU A 192 -13.71 11.72 -12.46
CA LEU A 192 -14.68 10.64 -12.28
C LEU A 192 -14.02 9.26 -12.37
N LEU A 193 -12.94 9.12 -13.16
CA LEU A 193 -12.17 7.89 -13.25
C LEU A 193 -11.48 7.56 -11.91
N SER A 194 -10.91 8.55 -11.23
CA SER A 194 -10.35 8.38 -9.88
C SER A 194 -11.43 7.93 -8.88
N ALA A 195 -12.63 8.51 -8.94
CA ALA A 195 -13.75 8.12 -8.08
C ALA A 195 -14.22 6.69 -8.37
N HIS A 196 -14.20 6.24 -9.65
CA HIS A 196 -14.54 4.86 -10.03
C HIS A 196 -13.55 3.83 -9.50
N VAL A 197 -12.27 4.17 -9.28
CA VAL A 197 -11.32 3.29 -8.59
C VAL A 197 -11.84 2.96 -7.20
N CYS A 198 -12.24 3.98 -6.43
CA CYS A 198 -12.84 3.77 -5.11
C CYS A 198 -14.13 2.93 -5.18
N TYR A 199 -14.96 3.14 -6.19
CA TYR A 199 -16.25 2.45 -6.32
C TYR A 199 -16.12 0.97 -6.66
N GLN A 200 -15.12 0.60 -7.48
CA GLN A 200 -15.06 -0.71 -8.15
C GLN A 200 -13.87 -1.59 -7.72
N HIS A 201 -13.03 -1.16 -6.79
CA HIS A 201 -11.81 -1.91 -6.41
C HIS A 201 -12.09 -3.24 -5.68
N HIS A 202 -13.34 -3.53 -5.34
CA HIS A 202 -13.80 -4.81 -4.81
C HIS A 202 -14.67 -5.60 -5.82
N GLU A 203 -14.84 -5.10 -7.04
CA GLU A 203 -15.43 -5.90 -8.10
C GLU A 203 -14.42 -6.98 -8.56
N THR A 204 -14.93 -8.14 -8.97
CA THR A 204 -14.13 -9.29 -9.38
C THR A 204 -14.39 -9.64 -10.84
N PHE A 205 -13.45 -10.32 -11.49
CA PHE A 205 -13.56 -10.69 -12.89
C PHE A 205 -14.80 -11.56 -13.16
N ASP A 206 -15.14 -12.49 -12.25
CA ASP A 206 -16.31 -13.38 -12.36
C ASP A 206 -17.65 -12.73 -11.94
N GLY A 207 -17.60 -11.50 -11.39
CA GLY A 207 -18.77 -10.77 -10.91
C GLY A 207 -19.27 -11.19 -9.53
N SER A 208 -18.52 -11.95 -8.77
CA SER A 208 -18.83 -12.28 -7.38
C SER A 208 -18.48 -11.16 -6.40
N GLY A 209 -17.88 -10.07 -6.90
CA GLY A 209 -17.48 -8.89 -6.12
C GLY A 209 -18.63 -7.94 -5.78
N PHE A 210 -18.30 -6.83 -5.19
CA PHE A 210 -19.24 -5.80 -4.77
C PHE A 210 -18.71 -4.39 -5.08
N PRO A 211 -19.57 -3.36 -5.09
CA PRO A 211 -20.96 -3.31 -4.63
C PRO A 211 -22.01 -3.62 -5.71
N ARG A 212 -21.62 -3.85 -6.96
CA ARG A 212 -22.55 -3.99 -8.09
C ARG A 212 -22.53 -5.39 -8.74
N GLY A 213 -21.53 -6.23 -8.46
CA GLY A 213 -21.33 -7.51 -9.11
C GLY A 213 -21.02 -7.36 -10.61
N LEU A 214 -20.20 -6.37 -10.96
CA LEU A 214 -19.76 -6.14 -12.35
C LEU A 214 -18.80 -7.25 -12.78
N LYS A 215 -18.86 -7.62 -14.08
CA LYS A 215 -18.05 -8.70 -14.65
C LYS A 215 -17.13 -8.18 -15.73
N GLU A 216 -15.93 -8.76 -15.81
CA GLU A 216 -15.01 -8.58 -16.93
C GLU A 216 -14.80 -7.09 -17.28
N GLU A 217 -15.05 -6.70 -18.52
CA GLU A 217 -14.85 -5.33 -19.02
C GLU A 217 -15.87 -4.31 -18.49
N GLN A 218 -16.88 -4.74 -17.74
CA GLN A 218 -17.80 -3.82 -17.04
C GLN A 218 -17.08 -3.08 -15.90
N VAL A 219 -16.01 -3.68 -15.35
CA VAL A 219 -15.14 -3.04 -14.35
C VAL A 219 -14.13 -2.17 -15.07
N HIS A 220 -14.05 -0.90 -14.73
CA HIS A 220 -13.09 0.01 -15.35
C HIS A 220 -11.64 -0.45 -15.12
N GLU A 221 -10.79 -0.40 -16.15
CA GLU A 221 -9.40 -0.88 -16.11
C GLU A 221 -8.59 -0.31 -14.95
N PHE A 222 -8.79 0.96 -14.58
CA PHE A 222 -8.14 1.57 -13.41
C PHE A 222 -8.48 0.84 -12.12
N ALA A 223 -9.75 0.45 -11.96
CA ALA A 223 -10.19 -0.27 -10.78
C ALA A 223 -9.66 -1.70 -10.76
N GLN A 224 -9.59 -2.38 -11.91
CA GLN A 224 -8.99 -3.71 -12.01
C GLN A 224 -7.52 -3.71 -11.60
N ILE A 225 -6.73 -2.73 -12.07
CA ILE A 225 -5.31 -2.60 -11.71
C ILE A 225 -5.17 -2.27 -10.21
N CYS A 226 -6.02 -1.42 -9.66
CA CYS A 226 -6.03 -1.12 -8.23
C CYS A 226 -6.44 -2.35 -7.39
N ALA A 227 -7.41 -3.14 -7.86
CA ALA A 227 -7.90 -4.33 -7.17
C ALA A 227 -6.81 -5.39 -6.96
N ILE A 228 -6.02 -5.70 -7.99
CA ILE A 228 -4.92 -6.68 -7.86
C ILE A 228 -3.79 -6.15 -6.96
N ALA A 229 -3.47 -4.84 -7.04
CA ALA A 229 -2.51 -4.20 -6.16
C ALA A 229 -2.97 -4.23 -4.69
N ASN A 230 -4.25 -3.96 -4.44
CA ASN A 230 -4.90 -4.05 -3.14
C ASN A 230 -4.88 -5.48 -2.60
N GLY A 231 -5.22 -6.47 -3.44
CA GLY A 231 -5.19 -7.89 -3.06
C GLY A 231 -3.80 -8.35 -2.64
N TYR A 232 -2.77 -7.99 -3.39
CA TYR A 232 -1.39 -8.33 -3.06
C TYR A 232 -0.91 -7.65 -1.77
N GLU A 233 -1.17 -6.36 -1.60
CA GLU A 233 -0.78 -5.64 -0.38
C GLU A 233 -1.50 -6.24 0.85
N ASN A 234 -2.77 -6.59 0.73
CA ASN A 234 -3.51 -7.29 1.79
C ASN A 234 -2.94 -8.69 2.08
N ALA A 235 -2.45 -9.43 1.08
CA ALA A 235 -1.78 -10.71 1.29
C ALA A 235 -0.50 -10.55 2.11
N LEU A 236 0.28 -9.50 1.84
CA LEU A 236 1.50 -9.20 2.62
C LEU A 236 1.16 -8.73 4.05
N SER A 237 0.24 -7.76 4.18
CA SER A 237 0.01 -7.04 5.43
C SER A 237 -0.94 -7.77 6.39
N GLN A 238 -2.06 -8.28 5.89
CA GLN A 238 -3.10 -8.92 6.71
C GLN A 238 -2.90 -10.43 6.84
N LYS A 239 -2.57 -11.12 5.72
CA LYS A 239 -2.33 -12.56 5.73
C LYS A 239 -0.91 -12.92 6.12
N LYS A 240 0.00 -11.93 6.24
CA LYS A 240 1.41 -12.09 6.61
C LYS A 240 2.19 -13.05 5.69
N MET A 241 1.78 -13.11 4.43
CA MET A 241 2.45 -13.91 3.40
C MET A 241 3.80 -13.30 3.04
N ALA A 242 4.79 -14.15 2.76
CA ALA A 242 6.02 -13.69 2.11
C ALA A 242 5.73 -13.21 0.67
N PRO A 243 6.55 -12.32 0.07
CA PRO A 243 6.29 -11.79 -1.27
C PRO A 243 6.04 -12.86 -2.34
N HIS A 244 6.82 -13.93 -2.36
CA HIS A 244 6.65 -15.03 -3.31
C HIS A 244 5.33 -15.79 -3.08
N GLU A 245 4.96 -16.07 -1.83
CA GLU A 245 3.68 -16.71 -1.48
C GLU A 245 2.49 -15.84 -1.90
N ALA A 246 2.59 -14.51 -1.69
CA ALA A 246 1.55 -13.56 -2.09
C ALA A 246 1.38 -13.51 -3.62
N ILE A 247 2.47 -13.61 -4.39
CA ILE A 247 2.41 -13.69 -5.87
C ILE A 247 1.75 -15.01 -6.29
N GLU A 248 2.15 -16.14 -5.71
CA GLU A 248 1.53 -17.44 -5.98
C GLU A 248 0.02 -17.40 -5.65
N TRP A 249 -0.35 -16.79 -4.52
CA TRP A 249 -1.75 -16.60 -4.15
C TRP A 249 -2.50 -15.76 -5.18
N ILE A 250 -1.94 -14.66 -5.68
CA ILE A 250 -2.54 -13.86 -6.77
C ILE A 250 -2.74 -14.71 -8.03
N MET A 251 -1.77 -15.57 -8.38
CA MET A 251 -1.90 -16.47 -9.54
C MET A 251 -3.06 -17.47 -9.40
N THR A 252 -3.38 -17.91 -8.19
CA THR A 252 -4.55 -18.78 -7.94
C THR A 252 -5.89 -18.08 -8.15
N LYS A 253 -5.90 -16.74 -8.22
CA LYS A 253 -7.11 -15.92 -8.40
C LYS A 253 -7.44 -15.62 -9.85
N ASN A 254 -6.66 -16.17 -10.78
CA ASN A 254 -6.90 -16.06 -12.22
C ASN A 254 -8.28 -16.64 -12.61
N GLY A 255 -9.03 -15.89 -13.40
CA GLY A 255 -10.36 -16.28 -13.87
C GLY A 255 -11.50 -16.11 -12.86
N SER A 256 -11.17 -15.84 -11.60
CA SER A 256 -12.14 -15.53 -10.53
C SER A 256 -12.06 -14.05 -10.12
N GLU A 257 -11.04 -13.65 -9.37
CA GLU A 257 -10.89 -12.26 -8.93
C GLU A 257 -10.26 -11.39 -10.02
N TYR A 258 -9.31 -11.93 -10.82
CA TYR A 258 -8.53 -11.19 -11.81
C TYR A 258 -8.53 -11.88 -13.19
N SER A 259 -8.43 -11.10 -14.27
CA SER A 259 -8.22 -11.63 -15.60
C SER A 259 -6.80 -12.21 -15.74
N LEU A 260 -6.63 -13.15 -16.70
CA LEU A 260 -5.31 -13.71 -17.01
C LEU A 260 -4.30 -12.62 -17.41
N GLU A 261 -4.74 -11.67 -18.24
CA GLU A 261 -3.89 -10.55 -18.67
C GLU A 261 -3.39 -9.73 -17.47
N LEU A 262 -4.27 -9.43 -16.51
CA LEU A 262 -3.92 -8.66 -15.32
C LEU A 262 -2.96 -9.43 -14.40
N VAL A 263 -3.16 -10.74 -14.23
CA VAL A 263 -2.24 -11.59 -13.45
C VAL A 263 -0.85 -11.64 -14.13
N GLN A 264 -0.79 -11.80 -15.45
CA GLN A 264 0.48 -11.78 -16.20
C GLN A 264 1.20 -10.44 -16.05
N LEU A 265 0.47 -9.32 -16.18
CA LEU A 265 0.98 -7.98 -15.98
C LEU A 265 1.56 -7.83 -14.56
N PHE A 266 0.85 -8.35 -13.55
CA PHE A 266 1.27 -8.29 -12.15
C PHE A 266 2.60 -9.03 -11.93
N VAL A 267 2.71 -10.27 -12.41
CA VAL A 267 3.93 -11.08 -12.30
C VAL A 267 5.14 -10.44 -13.01
N GLN A 268 4.91 -9.70 -14.08
CA GLN A 268 5.97 -8.94 -14.76
C GLN A 268 6.40 -7.70 -13.97
N GLY A 269 5.47 -7.05 -13.27
CA GLY A 269 5.69 -5.76 -12.62
C GLY A 269 6.19 -5.83 -11.18
N VAL A 270 5.99 -6.98 -10.51
CA VAL A 270 6.31 -7.15 -9.09
C VAL A 270 7.34 -8.26 -8.92
N PRO A 271 8.51 -7.97 -8.31
CA PRO A 271 9.54 -8.98 -8.12
C PRO A 271 9.09 -10.03 -7.08
N MET A 272 9.26 -11.30 -7.41
CA MET A 272 8.94 -12.42 -6.53
C MET A 272 9.87 -12.48 -5.30
N TYR A 273 11.14 -12.13 -5.50
CA TYR A 273 12.15 -12.06 -4.44
C TYR A 273 12.74 -10.66 -4.38
N THR A 274 12.71 -10.06 -3.22
CA THR A 274 13.28 -8.74 -2.99
C THR A 274 14.63 -8.86 -2.27
N PRO A 275 15.60 -7.93 -2.50
CA PRO A 275 16.82 -7.92 -1.72
C PRO A 275 16.50 -7.89 -0.22
N GLY A 276 17.06 -8.84 0.55
CA GLY A 276 16.83 -8.90 2.00
C GLY A 276 15.52 -9.56 2.44
N SER A 277 14.81 -10.26 1.53
CA SER A 277 13.66 -11.11 1.89
C SER A 277 14.10 -12.53 2.23
#